data_bae2a2f3de23954e33a9e367d6002ffe
#
_entry.id   bae2a2f3de23954e33a9e367d6002ffe
#
_cell.length_a   1.000
_cell.length_b   1.000
_cell.length_c   1.000
_cell.angle_alpha   90.00
_cell.angle_beta   90.00
_cell.angle_gamma   90.00
#
_symmetry.space_group_name_H-M   'P 1'
#
loop_
_entity.id
_entity.type
_entity.pdbx_description
1 polymer ?
#
loop_
_entity_poly.entity_id
_entity_poly.type
_entity_poly.pdbx_seq_one_letter_code
_entity_poly.pdbx_strand_id
1 'polypeptide(L)'
;MSSLRLLRVAAAGVALLAAPLARAEGTYEIPAGAHFNQDKLAKIGEFFKNEVATGKIPGAIVLIQQHGKPVYHESFGVQDVVSKAPITDQTIFRLFSMSKAITAVVSMQLLQEGKYKLDDPVAKYIPSFANVKVGVEKKADDGTKTLELVPPNRPMTILDLMTHTSGITYGFYGDSLVRKAYREANIYAGDFDLAEFAERIAKLPLHNQPGGLWQYGHSTDILARVMEVATGEKLSQIERERLLGPLGMKDTGFFVTDPEKQKLMAEPLPNDSDFRVGRINDPTKVKKWESASGGMVSTMADYSRFAQMLLNGGTFDGKTILKPETFKEMTTDHVGPSSGVQRDYFYFPGDGFGFGLGLAVRTDPGNAKPPPPGDLGELKWDGASGCYFVIDRKQDMFFVLLEQTPTERQRIQRTLKQLVYESMEN
;
A
#
# COMPACT_ATOMS: atom_id res chain seq x y z
N MET A 1 33.07 49.61 39.02
CA MET A 1 33.55 48.22 39.02
C MET A 1 32.35 47.29 39.11
N SER A 2 31.90 46.81 37.98
CA SER A 2 30.76 45.86 37.95
C SER A 2 31.03 44.87 36.81
N SER A 3 31.32 43.63 37.17
CA SER A 3 31.71 42.54 36.30
C SER A 3 30.47 41.89 35.68
N LEU A 4 30.30 42.02 34.37
CA LEU A 4 29.33 41.22 33.60
C LEU A 4 29.86 39.79 33.43
N ARG A 5 29.15 38.82 33.95
CA ARG A 5 29.31 37.39 33.64
C ARG A 5 28.53 37.06 32.38
N LEU A 6 29.22 36.74 31.30
CA LEU A 6 28.65 36.12 30.12
C LEU A 6 28.32 34.65 30.40
N LEU A 7 27.04 34.28 30.33
CA LEU A 7 26.62 32.89 30.23
C LEU A 7 26.82 32.41 28.79
N ARG A 8 27.73 31.48 28.58
CA ARG A 8 27.84 30.72 27.33
C ARG A 8 26.82 29.57 27.38
N VAL A 9 25.79 29.68 26.54
CA VAL A 9 24.88 28.56 26.23
C VAL A 9 25.58 27.66 25.20
N ALA A 10 25.97 26.49 25.62
CA ALA A 10 26.48 25.45 24.71
C ALA A 10 25.31 24.82 24.00
N ALA A 11 25.14 25.08 22.70
CA ALA A 11 24.26 24.35 21.83
C ALA A 11 24.91 22.99 21.53
N ALA A 12 24.38 21.92 22.12
CA ALA A 12 24.74 20.55 21.74
C ALA A 12 24.09 20.23 20.40
N GLY A 13 24.87 20.39 19.33
CA GLY A 13 24.49 19.90 18.01
C GLY A 13 24.56 18.37 18.01
N VAL A 14 23.39 17.71 17.86
CA VAL A 14 23.32 16.29 17.54
C VAL A 14 23.76 16.14 16.08
N ALA A 15 25.02 15.81 15.87
CA ALA A 15 25.52 15.38 14.57
C ALA A 15 25.01 13.95 14.33
N LEU A 16 24.02 13.79 13.44
CA LEU A 16 23.73 12.50 12.82
C LEU A 16 24.94 12.14 11.93
N LEU A 17 25.82 11.32 12.47
CA LEU A 17 26.86 10.65 11.71
C LEU A 17 26.20 9.64 10.78
N ALA A 18 26.08 9.98 9.49
CA ALA A 18 25.87 9.03 8.43
C ALA A 18 27.16 8.19 8.30
N ALA A 19 27.22 7.07 9.01
CA ALA A 19 28.27 6.08 8.79
C ALA A 19 27.97 5.29 7.50
N PRO A 20 28.95 5.03 6.62
CA PRO A 20 28.75 4.17 5.47
C PRO A 20 28.63 2.73 5.97
N LEU A 21 27.44 2.15 5.86
CA LEU A 21 27.18 0.76 6.17
C LEU A 21 27.61 -0.14 5.00
N ALA A 22 28.94 -0.34 4.86
CA ALA A 22 29.41 -1.60 4.32
C ALA A 22 29.46 -2.58 5.50
N ARG A 23 28.37 -3.28 5.78
CA ARG A 23 28.34 -4.31 6.81
C ARG A 23 28.70 -5.65 6.20
N ALA A 24 29.71 -6.29 6.76
CA ALA A 24 30.08 -7.65 6.51
C ALA A 24 28.92 -8.62 6.84
N GLU A 25 28.86 -9.74 6.14
CA GLU A 25 27.85 -10.80 6.28
C GLU A 25 27.52 -11.12 7.76
N GLY A 26 26.25 -10.95 8.12
CA GLY A 26 25.58 -11.90 9.02
C GLY A 26 25.71 -11.73 10.52
N THR A 27 26.08 -10.55 11.10
CA THR A 27 25.91 -10.34 12.56
C THR A 27 24.96 -9.19 12.82
N TYR A 28 23.70 -9.52 13.06
CA TYR A 28 22.70 -8.55 13.55
C TYR A 28 22.84 -8.44 15.06
N GLU A 29 23.08 -7.24 15.55
CA GLU A 29 23.03 -6.96 16.98
C GLU A 29 21.56 -6.78 17.34
N ILE A 30 20.95 -7.79 18.01
CA ILE A 30 19.57 -7.69 18.45
C ILE A 30 19.52 -6.64 19.55
N PRO A 31 18.75 -5.54 19.38
CA PRO A 31 18.68 -4.50 20.38
C PRO A 31 18.16 -5.02 21.71
N ALA A 32 18.66 -4.46 22.82
CA ALA A 32 18.16 -4.81 24.15
C ALA A 32 16.65 -4.63 24.24
N GLY A 33 15.94 -5.66 24.67
CA GLY A 33 14.48 -5.71 24.77
C GLY A 33 13.76 -6.18 23.51
N ALA A 34 14.46 -6.41 22.40
CA ALA A 34 13.88 -7.09 21.24
C ALA A 34 13.85 -8.62 21.47
N HIS A 35 12.74 -9.24 21.04
CA HIS A 35 12.46 -10.66 21.28
C HIS A 35 12.69 -11.49 20.01
N PHE A 36 13.93 -11.58 19.56
CA PHE A 36 14.29 -12.32 18.34
C PHE A 36 15.49 -13.24 18.58
N ASN A 37 15.46 -14.41 17.93
CA ASN A 37 16.57 -15.34 17.88
C ASN A 37 17.43 -15.06 16.65
N GLN A 38 18.72 -14.84 16.83
CA GLN A 38 19.66 -14.45 15.78
C GLN A 38 19.83 -15.55 14.71
N ASP A 39 19.92 -16.83 15.11
CA ASP A 39 20.08 -17.93 14.17
C ASP A 39 18.84 -18.13 13.30
N LYS A 40 17.67 -17.86 13.86
CA LYS A 40 16.41 -17.92 13.11
C LYS A 40 16.25 -16.73 12.16
N LEU A 41 16.68 -15.51 12.56
CA LEU A 41 16.72 -14.35 11.67
C LEU A 41 17.65 -14.59 10.47
N ALA A 42 18.78 -15.29 10.66
CA ALA A 42 19.71 -15.62 9.58
C ALA A 42 19.03 -16.42 8.45
N LYS A 43 17.99 -17.21 8.74
CA LYS A 43 17.22 -17.95 7.72
C LYS A 43 16.52 -17.05 6.71
N ILE A 44 16.20 -15.80 7.09
CA ILE A 44 15.67 -14.81 6.16
C ILE A 44 16.72 -14.48 5.10
N GLY A 45 17.96 -14.23 5.53
CA GLY A 45 19.10 -14.00 4.62
C GLY A 45 19.39 -15.17 3.73
N GLU A 46 19.41 -16.41 4.28
CA GLU A 46 19.58 -17.63 3.51
C GLU A 46 18.52 -17.79 2.42
N PHE A 47 17.26 -17.55 2.78
CA PHE A 47 16.14 -17.62 1.84
C PHE A 47 16.33 -16.64 0.67
N PHE A 48 16.53 -15.34 0.93
CA PHE A 48 16.66 -14.34 -0.14
C PHE A 48 17.94 -14.54 -0.97
N LYS A 49 19.06 -14.93 -0.36
CA LYS A 49 20.30 -15.28 -1.09
C LYS A 49 20.06 -16.42 -2.07
N ASN A 50 19.31 -17.45 -1.65
CA ASN A 50 18.93 -18.56 -2.51
C ASN A 50 18.00 -18.14 -3.66
N GLU A 51 17.01 -17.28 -3.38
CA GLU A 51 16.09 -16.78 -4.42
C GLU A 51 16.82 -15.99 -5.52
N VAL A 52 17.80 -15.16 -5.13
CA VAL A 52 18.67 -14.43 -6.05
C VAL A 52 19.60 -15.39 -6.81
N ALA A 53 20.28 -16.30 -6.10
CA ALA A 53 21.22 -17.25 -6.71
C ALA A 53 20.55 -18.20 -7.72
N THR A 54 19.30 -18.55 -7.49
CA THR A 54 18.49 -19.38 -8.39
C THR A 54 17.78 -18.59 -9.51
N GLY A 55 17.99 -17.26 -9.58
CA GLY A 55 17.45 -16.39 -10.63
C GLY A 55 15.93 -16.22 -10.57
N LYS A 56 15.30 -16.45 -9.42
CA LYS A 56 13.86 -16.25 -9.26
C LYS A 56 13.49 -14.79 -9.02
N ILE A 57 14.38 -14.02 -8.40
CA ILE A 57 14.22 -12.59 -8.15
C ILE A 57 15.49 -11.83 -8.55
N PRO A 58 15.40 -10.57 -9.00
CA PRO A 58 16.60 -9.77 -9.26
C PRO A 58 17.25 -9.35 -7.94
N GLY A 59 16.45 -9.01 -6.95
CA GLY A 59 16.88 -8.62 -5.62
C GLY A 59 15.72 -8.10 -4.76
N ALA A 60 16.01 -7.92 -3.49
CA ALA A 60 15.06 -7.44 -2.47
C ALA A 60 15.78 -6.70 -1.36
N ILE A 61 15.04 -5.87 -0.61
CA ILE A 61 15.47 -5.31 0.67
C ILE A 61 14.41 -5.58 1.72
N VAL A 62 14.86 -6.02 2.90
CA VAL A 62 14.00 -6.36 4.04
C VAL A 62 14.42 -5.54 5.25
N LEU A 63 13.46 -4.91 5.90
CA LEU A 63 13.60 -4.27 7.20
C LEU A 63 12.60 -4.86 8.18
N ILE A 64 13.08 -5.31 9.35
CA ILE A 64 12.26 -5.65 10.50
C ILE A 64 12.67 -4.69 11.62
N GLN A 65 11.69 -4.02 12.24
CA GLN A 65 11.91 -3.11 13.35
C GLN A 65 11.00 -3.48 14.51
N GLN A 66 11.56 -3.50 15.72
CA GLN A 66 10.82 -3.71 16.96
C GLN A 66 11.30 -2.69 18.01
N HIS A 67 10.36 -2.16 18.79
CA HIS A 67 10.63 -1.15 19.84
C HIS A 67 11.42 0.06 19.30
N GLY A 68 11.07 0.52 18.08
CA GLY A 68 11.71 1.67 17.44
C GLY A 68 13.13 1.42 16.94
N LYS A 69 13.63 0.17 16.94
CA LYS A 69 14.98 -0.20 16.53
C LYS A 69 14.98 -1.29 15.47
N PRO A 70 15.84 -1.21 14.43
CA PRO A 70 15.98 -2.28 13.46
C PRO A 70 16.59 -3.53 14.13
N VAL A 71 15.90 -4.67 14.01
CA VAL A 71 16.40 -6.00 14.41
C VAL A 71 16.95 -6.79 13.22
N TYR A 72 16.52 -6.44 12.03
CA TYR A 72 17.00 -7.02 10.77
C TYR A 72 16.93 -5.98 9.66
N HIS A 73 18.00 -5.78 8.91
CA HIS A 73 18.03 -4.89 7.76
C HIS A 73 19.07 -5.39 6.77
N GLU A 74 18.65 -5.96 5.65
CA GLU A 74 19.54 -6.55 4.65
C GLU A 74 19.01 -6.36 3.23
N SER A 75 19.95 -6.11 2.30
CA SER A 75 19.70 -6.02 0.86
C SER A 75 20.29 -7.23 0.15
N PHE A 76 19.61 -7.72 -0.86
CA PHE A 76 19.97 -8.91 -1.62
C PHE A 76 19.96 -8.63 -3.11
N GLY A 77 20.92 -9.16 -3.86
CA GLY A 77 20.96 -9.07 -5.30
C GLY A 77 21.14 -7.65 -5.85
N VAL A 78 20.50 -7.37 -6.96
CA VAL A 78 20.67 -6.13 -7.72
C VAL A 78 19.32 -5.44 -7.97
N GLN A 79 19.34 -4.11 -8.09
CA GLN A 79 18.15 -3.34 -8.44
C GLN A 79 17.74 -3.54 -9.90
N ASP A 80 18.70 -3.87 -10.77
CA ASP A 80 18.50 -4.14 -12.18
C ASP A 80 19.58 -5.10 -12.68
N VAL A 81 19.17 -6.20 -13.33
CA VAL A 81 20.09 -7.25 -13.82
C VAL A 81 20.94 -6.81 -15.02
N VAL A 82 20.54 -5.72 -15.70
CA VAL A 82 21.30 -5.17 -16.84
C VAL A 82 22.46 -4.31 -16.32
N SER A 83 22.17 -3.34 -15.46
CA SER A 83 23.19 -2.48 -14.87
C SER A 83 24.02 -3.16 -13.79
N LYS A 84 23.50 -4.22 -13.16
CA LYS A 84 24.08 -4.92 -12.01
C LYS A 84 24.32 -4.02 -10.80
N ALA A 85 23.64 -2.88 -10.74
CA ALA A 85 23.72 -1.98 -9.60
C ALA A 85 23.11 -2.65 -8.37
N PRO A 86 23.78 -2.62 -7.20
CA PRO A 86 23.27 -3.26 -5.98
C PRO A 86 22.04 -2.54 -5.45
N ILE A 87 21.17 -3.29 -4.75
CA ILE A 87 20.09 -2.68 -3.95
C ILE A 87 20.68 -1.99 -2.74
N THR A 88 20.18 -0.78 -2.47
CA THR A 88 20.51 0.06 -1.31
C THR A 88 19.24 0.66 -0.71
N ASP A 89 19.37 1.36 0.43
CA ASP A 89 18.27 2.11 1.04
C ASP A 89 17.73 3.24 0.15
N GLN A 90 18.49 3.66 -0.84
CA GLN A 90 18.13 4.69 -1.82
C GLN A 90 17.47 4.10 -3.08
N THR A 91 17.47 2.78 -3.24
CA THR A 91 16.82 2.13 -4.38
C THR A 91 15.32 2.45 -4.37
N ILE A 92 14.82 2.88 -5.52
CA ILE A 92 13.44 3.32 -5.71
C ILE A 92 12.63 2.16 -6.27
N PHE A 93 11.55 1.79 -5.58
CA PHE A 93 10.67 0.69 -5.94
C PHE A 93 9.29 1.21 -6.34
N ARG A 94 8.69 0.61 -7.37
CA ARG A 94 7.27 0.82 -7.69
C ARG A 94 6.42 0.14 -6.63
N LEU A 95 5.63 0.91 -5.90
CA LEU A 95 4.81 0.42 -4.78
C LEU A 95 3.57 -0.34 -5.24
N PHE A 96 3.06 -0.04 -6.43
CA PHE A 96 1.74 -0.51 -6.86
C PHE A 96 0.70 -0.28 -5.76
N SER A 97 -0.02 -1.31 -5.36
CA SER A 97 -1.15 -1.19 -4.43
C SER A 97 -0.77 -0.75 -3.02
N MET A 98 0.51 -0.76 -2.64
CA MET A 98 0.93 -0.11 -1.39
C MET A 98 0.73 1.42 -1.41
N SER A 99 0.56 2.04 -2.60
CA SER A 99 0.12 3.44 -2.75
C SER A 99 -1.21 3.71 -2.07
N LYS A 100 -2.14 2.74 -2.10
CA LYS A 100 -3.47 2.87 -1.50
C LYS A 100 -3.43 3.19 -0.02
N ALA A 101 -2.50 2.61 0.71
CA ALA A 101 -2.34 2.85 2.15
C ALA A 101 -1.96 4.31 2.44
N ILE A 102 -1.09 4.90 1.61
CA ILE A 102 -0.69 6.31 1.69
C ILE A 102 -1.90 7.21 1.44
N THR A 103 -2.59 7.01 0.32
CA THR A 103 -3.80 7.78 -0.02
C THR A 103 -4.90 7.62 1.04
N ALA A 104 -5.07 6.42 1.60
CA ALA A 104 -6.05 6.17 2.65
C ALA A 104 -5.77 6.99 3.93
N VAL A 105 -4.51 7.06 4.37
CA VAL A 105 -4.14 7.90 5.53
C VAL A 105 -4.46 9.37 5.26
N VAL A 106 -4.12 9.89 4.07
CA VAL A 106 -4.43 11.28 3.71
C VAL A 106 -5.95 11.51 3.60
N SER A 107 -6.69 10.53 3.08
CA SER A 107 -8.16 10.57 3.07
C SER A 107 -8.73 10.65 4.50
N MET A 108 -8.16 9.91 5.44
CA MET A 108 -8.57 9.98 6.85
C MET A 108 -8.25 11.34 7.51
N GLN A 109 -7.18 12.01 7.10
CA GLN A 109 -6.90 13.38 7.54
C GLN A 109 -7.98 14.35 7.04
N LEU A 110 -8.39 14.24 5.77
CA LEU A 110 -9.46 15.08 5.22
C LEU A 110 -10.82 14.80 5.88
N LEU A 111 -11.11 13.54 6.20
CA LEU A 111 -12.27 13.14 6.99
C LEU A 111 -12.24 13.79 8.40
N GLN A 112 -11.11 13.71 9.08
CA GLN A 112 -10.85 14.30 10.39
C GLN A 112 -11.01 15.83 10.39
N GLU A 113 -10.71 16.49 9.27
CA GLU A 113 -10.88 17.91 9.04
C GLU A 113 -12.32 18.28 8.65
N GLY A 114 -13.20 17.28 8.46
CA GLY A 114 -14.59 17.50 8.06
C GLY A 114 -14.77 17.93 6.60
N LYS A 115 -13.79 17.66 5.72
CA LYS A 115 -13.90 17.96 4.28
C LYS A 115 -15.01 17.13 3.61
N TYR A 116 -15.26 15.94 4.12
CA TYR A 116 -16.37 15.03 3.78
C TYR A 116 -16.68 14.10 4.93
N LYS A 117 -17.74 13.32 4.79
CA LYS A 117 -18.16 12.26 5.72
C LYS A 117 -18.14 10.92 5.03
N LEU A 118 -18.05 9.83 5.80
CA LEU A 118 -18.06 8.47 5.27
C LEU A 118 -19.38 8.12 4.54
N ASP A 119 -20.49 8.66 5.02
CA ASP A 119 -21.83 8.45 4.45
C ASP A 119 -22.18 9.43 3.31
N ASP A 120 -21.32 10.42 3.01
CA ASP A 120 -21.54 11.29 1.86
C ASP A 120 -21.61 10.47 0.56
N PRO A 121 -22.64 10.73 -0.29
CA PRO A 121 -22.68 10.14 -1.63
C PRO A 121 -21.50 10.61 -2.48
N VAL A 122 -20.85 9.70 -3.21
CA VAL A 122 -19.78 10.04 -4.17
C VAL A 122 -20.27 11.06 -5.19
N ALA A 123 -21.53 10.97 -5.60
CA ALA A 123 -22.18 11.89 -6.54
C ALA A 123 -22.21 13.35 -6.07
N LYS A 124 -22.07 13.62 -4.78
CA LYS A 124 -21.94 14.99 -4.21
C LYS A 124 -20.66 15.66 -4.72
N TYR A 125 -19.61 14.91 -4.97
CA TYR A 125 -18.30 15.39 -5.42
C TYR A 125 -18.07 15.12 -6.91
N ILE A 126 -18.57 14.02 -7.43
CA ILE A 126 -18.43 13.59 -8.83
C ILE A 126 -19.84 13.28 -9.37
N PRO A 127 -20.53 14.28 -9.97
CA PRO A 127 -21.96 14.17 -10.32
C PRO A 127 -22.32 12.99 -11.24
N SER A 128 -21.39 12.55 -12.10
CA SER A 128 -21.59 11.39 -12.99
C SER A 128 -21.90 10.09 -12.24
N PHE A 129 -21.45 9.97 -10.99
CA PHE A 129 -21.74 8.79 -10.14
C PHE A 129 -23.21 8.70 -9.66
N ALA A 130 -24.02 9.74 -9.88
CA ALA A 130 -25.49 9.65 -9.66
C ALA A 130 -26.17 8.70 -10.65
N ASN A 131 -25.57 8.44 -11.81
CA ASN A 131 -26.17 7.69 -12.90
C ASN A 131 -25.53 6.31 -13.17
N VAL A 132 -24.59 5.90 -12.33
CA VAL A 132 -23.94 4.58 -12.46
C VAL A 132 -24.98 3.45 -12.43
N LYS A 133 -24.66 2.34 -13.10
CA LYS A 133 -25.52 1.14 -13.14
C LYS A 133 -24.75 -0.06 -12.61
N VAL A 134 -25.48 -1.00 -12.07
CA VAL A 134 -24.94 -2.30 -11.65
C VAL A 134 -25.16 -3.30 -12.78
N GLY A 135 -24.12 -4.04 -13.15
CA GLY A 135 -24.21 -5.12 -14.13
C GLY A 135 -24.66 -6.41 -13.50
N VAL A 136 -25.76 -6.96 -13.98
CA VAL A 136 -26.29 -8.26 -13.56
C VAL A 136 -26.17 -9.24 -14.72
N GLU A 137 -25.40 -10.32 -14.53
CA GLU A 137 -25.29 -11.38 -15.52
C GLU A 137 -26.54 -12.28 -15.48
N LYS A 138 -27.18 -12.44 -16.61
CA LYS A 138 -28.27 -13.43 -16.84
C LYS A 138 -27.73 -14.51 -17.75
N LYS A 139 -28.02 -15.78 -17.38
CA LYS A 139 -27.68 -16.94 -18.18
C LYS A 139 -28.96 -17.52 -18.77
N ALA A 140 -29.05 -17.63 -20.10
CA ALA A 140 -30.13 -18.29 -20.82
C ALA A 140 -29.97 -19.82 -20.76
N ASP A 141 -31.03 -20.54 -21.13
CA ASP A 141 -31.03 -22.01 -21.11
C ASP A 141 -29.99 -22.65 -22.04
N ASP A 142 -29.62 -21.95 -23.12
CA ASP A 142 -28.55 -22.36 -24.05
C ASP A 142 -27.12 -22.06 -23.51
N GLY A 143 -27.00 -21.49 -22.30
CA GLY A 143 -25.73 -21.13 -21.68
C GLY A 143 -25.21 -19.74 -22.06
N THR A 144 -25.87 -19.02 -22.98
CA THR A 144 -25.52 -17.66 -23.36
C THR A 144 -25.66 -16.70 -22.18
N LYS A 145 -24.64 -15.88 -21.95
CA LYS A 145 -24.67 -14.85 -20.91
C LYS A 145 -24.97 -13.49 -21.51
N THR A 146 -25.87 -12.75 -20.89
CA THR A 146 -26.20 -11.37 -21.19
C THR A 146 -26.00 -10.49 -19.97
N LEU A 147 -25.64 -9.21 -20.17
CA LEU A 147 -25.47 -8.22 -19.13
C LEU A 147 -26.67 -7.27 -19.10
N GLU A 148 -27.43 -7.32 -18.02
CA GLU A 148 -28.49 -6.35 -17.74
C GLU A 148 -27.94 -5.24 -16.84
N LEU A 149 -28.29 -3.98 -17.15
CA LEU A 149 -27.88 -2.83 -16.35
C LEU A 149 -29.07 -2.37 -15.50
N VAL A 150 -28.92 -2.49 -14.18
CA VAL A 150 -29.94 -2.09 -13.21
C VAL A 150 -29.46 -0.90 -12.36
N PRO A 151 -30.37 -0.08 -11.80
CA PRO A 151 -29.96 0.97 -10.87
C PRO A 151 -29.34 0.38 -9.60
N PRO A 152 -28.42 1.11 -8.92
CA PRO A 152 -27.99 0.75 -7.58
C PRO A 152 -29.18 0.80 -6.58
N ASN A 153 -29.16 -0.07 -5.58
CA ASN A 153 -30.16 -0.07 -4.50
C ASN A 153 -30.04 1.18 -3.60
N ARG A 154 -28.88 1.79 -3.54
CA ARG A 154 -28.58 3.04 -2.85
C ARG A 154 -27.43 3.77 -3.53
N PRO A 155 -27.25 5.08 -3.29
CA PRO A 155 -26.07 5.78 -3.72
C PRO A 155 -24.79 5.15 -3.19
N MET A 156 -23.71 5.16 -4.00
CA MET A 156 -22.35 4.83 -3.58
C MET A 156 -21.84 5.91 -2.64
N THR A 157 -21.20 5.53 -1.52
CA THR A 157 -20.69 6.44 -0.51
C THR A 157 -19.16 6.45 -0.45
N ILE A 158 -18.59 7.42 0.28
CA ILE A 158 -17.14 7.47 0.56
C ILE A 158 -16.71 6.20 1.31
N LEU A 159 -17.51 5.71 2.26
CA LEU A 159 -17.25 4.45 2.96
C LEU A 159 -17.08 3.30 1.97
N ASP A 160 -17.94 3.19 0.96
CA ASP A 160 -17.85 2.13 -0.04
C ASP A 160 -16.54 2.18 -0.84
N LEU A 161 -16.04 3.38 -1.13
CA LEU A 161 -14.74 3.56 -1.78
C LEU A 161 -13.60 3.11 -0.89
N MET A 162 -13.61 3.52 0.39
CA MET A 162 -12.53 3.23 1.34
C MET A 162 -12.48 1.75 1.76
N THR A 163 -13.61 1.06 1.73
CA THR A 163 -13.73 -0.36 2.10
C THR A 163 -13.72 -1.31 0.91
N HIS A 164 -13.55 -0.81 -0.32
CA HIS A 164 -13.69 -1.62 -1.54
C HIS A 164 -15.04 -2.34 -1.67
N THR A 165 -16.12 -1.71 -1.22
CA THR A 165 -17.49 -2.25 -1.38
C THR A 165 -18.32 -1.45 -2.39
N SER A 166 -17.69 -0.55 -3.14
CA SER A 166 -18.33 0.33 -4.12
C SER A 166 -18.91 -0.39 -5.35
N GLY A 167 -18.45 -1.60 -5.63
CA GLY A 167 -18.76 -2.32 -6.87
C GLY A 167 -17.84 -1.98 -8.06
N ILE A 168 -16.94 -1.00 -7.90
CA ILE A 168 -15.91 -0.69 -8.89
C ILE A 168 -14.86 -1.81 -8.90
N THR A 169 -14.52 -2.34 -10.08
CA THR A 169 -13.62 -3.49 -10.22
C THR A 169 -12.39 -3.16 -11.08
N TYR A 170 -11.49 -4.13 -11.22
CA TYR A 170 -10.47 -4.19 -12.26
C TYR A 170 -10.93 -5.10 -13.39
N GLY A 171 -10.57 -4.77 -14.63
CA GLY A 171 -10.89 -5.60 -15.78
C GLY A 171 -10.09 -6.90 -15.89
N PHE A 172 -8.96 -7.01 -15.17
CA PHE A 172 -8.02 -8.12 -15.32
C PHE A 172 -8.20 -9.26 -14.28
N TYR A 173 -9.11 -9.12 -13.31
CA TYR A 173 -9.42 -10.19 -12.36
C TYR A 173 -10.64 -10.98 -12.80
N GLY A 174 -10.44 -12.27 -13.11
CA GLY A 174 -11.53 -13.20 -13.45
C GLY A 174 -12.27 -12.85 -14.75
N ASP A 175 -13.33 -13.59 -15.03
CA ASP A 175 -14.03 -13.55 -16.30
C ASP A 175 -15.55 -13.32 -16.11
N SER A 176 -15.95 -12.06 -15.94
CA SER A 176 -17.34 -11.62 -15.96
C SER A 176 -17.59 -10.63 -17.09
N LEU A 177 -18.85 -10.48 -17.50
CA LEU A 177 -19.23 -9.51 -18.53
C LEU A 177 -18.96 -8.07 -18.09
N VAL A 178 -19.07 -7.78 -16.79
CA VAL A 178 -18.67 -6.48 -16.23
C VAL A 178 -17.18 -6.26 -16.42
N ARG A 179 -16.35 -7.23 -16.04
CA ARG A 179 -14.89 -7.12 -16.20
C ARG A 179 -14.47 -7.06 -17.66
N LYS A 180 -15.20 -7.75 -18.54
CA LYS A 180 -15.03 -7.62 -19.99
C LYS A 180 -15.28 -6.19 -20.46
N ALA A 181 -16.34 -5.54 -19.97
CA ALA A 181 -16.64 -4.14 -20.30
C ALA A 181 -15.48 -3.19 -19.87
N TYR A 182 -14.87 -3.41 -18.69
CA TYR A 182 -13.69 -2.65 -18.26
C TYR A 182 -12.47 -2.86 -19.17
N ARG A 183 -12.23 -4.10 -19.64
CA ARG A 183 -11.14 -4.39 -20.60
C ARG A 183 -11.35 -3.71 -21.95
N GLU A 184 -12.57 -3.78 -22.47
CA GLU A 184 -12.94 -3.23 -23.78
C GLU A 184 -12.99 -1.70 -23.80
N ALA A 185 -13.30 -1.06 -22.66
CA ALA A 185 -13.35 0.39 -22.54
C ALA A 185 -11.98 1.08 -22.66
N ASN A 186 -10.87 0.33 -22.62
CA ASN A 186 -9.51 0.85 -22.73
C ASN A 186 -9.26 2.09 -21.84
N ILE A 187 -9.66 1.99 -20.57
CA ILE A 187 -9.70 3.10 -19.60
C ILE A 187 -8.33 3.78 -19.39
N TYR A 188 -7.24 3.14 -19.79
CA TYR A 188 -5.87 3.65 -19.64
C TYR A 188 -5.33 4.34 -20.88
N ALA A 189 -6.13 4.51 -21.93
CA ALA A 189 -5.67 5.11 -23.18
C ALA A 189 -5.46 6.63 -23.07
N GLY A 190 -4.33 7.11 -23.58
CA GLY A 190 -4.02 8.53 -23.67
C GLY A 190 -3.42 9.12 -22.39
N ASP A 191 -3.30 10.46 -22.37
CA ASP A 191 -2.82 11.23 -21.21
C ASP A 191 -4.01 11.97 -20.57
N PHE A 192 -4.51 11.45 -19.48
CA PHE A 192 -5.70 11.89 -18.76
C PHE A 192 -5.37 12.13 -17.29
N ASP A 193 -6.19 12.92 -16.60
CA ASP A 193 -6.10 13.17 -15.15
C ASP A 193 -7.12 12.34 -14.36
N LEU A 194 -7.14 12.50 -13.04
CA LEU A 194 -8.10 11.81 -12.17
C LEU A 194 -9.55 12.20 -12.47
N ALA A 195 -9.80 13.44 -12.92
CA ALA A 195 -11.16 13.87 -13.27
C ALA A 195 -11.68 13.10 -14.49
N GLU A 196 -10.89 13.03 -15.55
CA GLU A 196 -11.26 12.25 -16.75
C GLU A 196 -11.32 10.76 -16.44
N PHE A 197 -10.40 10.23 -15.61
CA PHE A 197 -10.45 8.83 -15.20
C PHE A 197 -11.75 8.48 -14.47
N ALA A 198 -12.19 9.34 -13.54
CA ALA A 198 -13.44 9.15 -12.83
C ALA A 198 -14.66 9.14 -13.78
N GLU A 199 -14.68 10.03 -14.80
CA GLU A 199 -15.73 10.04 -15.82
C GLU A 199 -15.72 8.77 -16.71
N ARG A 200 -14.55 8.21 -16.99
CA ARG A 200 -14.43 6.93 -17.71
C ARG A 200 -15.01 5.78 -16.89
N ILE A 201 -14.67 5.72 -15.58
CA ILE A 201 -15.18 4.70 -14.66
C ILE A 201 -16.70 4.83 -14.46
N ALA A 202 -17.23 6.05 -14.34
CA ALA A 202 -18.66 6.28 -14.14
C ALA A 202 -19.54 5.77 -15.30
N LYS A 203 -18.98 5.59 -16.50
CA LYS A 203 -19.67 5.02 -17.67
C LYS A 203 -19.73 3.50 -17.67
N LEU A 204 -18.98 2.84 -16.78
CA LEU A 204 -18.87 1.39 -16.71
C LEU A 204 -19.81 0.82 -15.65
N PRO A 205 -20.32 -0.42 -15.85
CA PRO A 205 -21.16 -1.04 -14.86
C PRO A 205 -20.40 -1.39 -13.59
N LEU A 206 -21.02 -1.18 -12.44
CA LEU A 206 -20.54 -1.72 -11.18
C LEU A 206 -20.67 -3.25 -11.20
N HIS A 207 -19.71 -3.95 -10.60
CA HIS A 207 -19.72 -5.41 -10.53
C HIS A 207 -20.78 -5.96 -9.57
N ASN A 208 -21.12 -5.20 -8.54
CA ASN A 208 -22.12 -5.55 -7.52
C ASN A 208 -22.77 -4.29 -6.96
N GLN A 209 -23.83 -4.46 -6.20
CA GLN A 209 -24.49 -3.39 -5.46
C GLN A 209 -23.51 -2.74 -4.46
N PRO A 210 -23.49 -1.40 -4.35
CA PRO A 210 -22.71 -0.72 -3.32
C PRO A 210 -23.00 -1.26 -1.92
N GLY A 211 -21.95 -1.61 -1.17
CA GLY A 211 -22.05 -2.24 0.14
C GLY A 211 -22.34 -3.74 0.15
N GLY A 212 -22.51 -4.39 -1.01
CA GLY A 212 -22.92 -5.80 -1.07
C GLY A 212 -21.76 -6.80 -1.05
N LEU A 213 -20.65 -6.46 -1.70
CA LEU A 213 -19.50 -7.36 -1.86
C LEU A 213 -18.20 -6.57 -1.74
N TRP A 214 -17.23 -7.14 -1.03
CA TRP A 214 -15.85 -6.65 -1.08
C TRP A 214 -15.24 -6.97 -2.45
N GLN A 215 -15.03 -5.92 -3.26
CA GLN A 215 -14.57 -6.04 -4.64
C GLN A 215 -13.37 -5.15 -4.88
N TYR A 216 -12.19 -5.76 -5.03
CA TYR A 216 -10.98 -5.01 -5.29
C TYR A 216 -10.98 -4.35 -6.66
N GLY A 217 -10.68 -3.06 -6.72
CA GLY A 217 -10.75 -2.28 -7.95
C GLY A 217 -10.20 -0.86 -7.81
N HIS A 218 -10.69 0.02 -8.69
CA HIS A 218 -10.28 1.42 -8.80
C HIS A 218 -10.90 2.36 -7.75
N SER A 219 -11.49 1.85 -6.69
CA SER A 219 -12.16 2.68 -5.67
C SER A 219 -11.25 3.78 -5.12
N THR A 220 -9.96 3.50 -4.91
CA THR A 220 -9.01 4.48 -4.38
C THR A 220 -8.70 5.60 -5.38
N ASP A 221 -8.71 5.35 -6.69
CA ASP A 221 -8.57 6.42 -7.68
C ASP A 221 -9.80 7.36 -7.68
N ILE A 222 -11.00 6.81 -7.48
CA ILE A 222 -12.23 7.60 -7.36
C ILE A 222 -12.23 8.38 -6.03
N LEU A 223 -11.79 7.78 -4.93
CA LEU A 223 -11.58 8.46 -3.66
C LEU A 223 -10.59 9.63 -3.82
N ALA A 224 -9.49 9.45 -4.53
CA ALA A 224 -8.52 10.49 -4.83
C ALA A 224 -9.17 11.67 -5.59
N ARG A 225 -10.04 11.39 -6.55
CA ARG A 225 -10.80 12.45 -7.23
C ARG A 225 -11.74 13.18 -6.27
N VAL A 226 -12.40 12.49 -5.35
CA VAL A 226 -13.18 13.13 -4.27
C VAL A 226 -12.29 14.05 -3.44
N MET A 227 -11.08 13.61 -3.07
CA MET A 227 -10.12 14.41 -2.31
C MET A 227 -9.74 15.69 -3.07
N GLU A 228 -9.45 15.59 -4.38
CA GLU A 228 -9.17 16.77 -5.23
C GLU A 228 -10.34 17.76 -5.27
N VAL A 229 -11.57 17.26 -5.42
CA VAL A 229 -12.77 18.14 -5.44
C VAL A 229 -12.99 18.80 -4.09
N ALA A 230 -12.81 18.08 -3.00
CA ALA A 230 -13.03 18.58 -1.65
C ALA A 230 -11.98 19.62 -1.20
N THR A 231 -10.78 19.59 -1.77
CA THR A 231 -9.69 20.50 -1.42
C THR A 231 -9.44 21.58 -2.46
N GLY A 232 -9.73 21.31 -3.73
CA GLY A 232 -9.35 22.16 -4.86
C GLY A 232 -7.89 21.98 -5.30
N GLU A 233 -7.18 20.98 -4.77
CA GLU A 233 -5.76 20.73 -4.97
C GLU A 233 -5.56 19.41 -5.74
N LYS A 234 -4.40 19.23 -6.40
CA LYS A 234 -4.02 17.96 -7.02
C LYS A 234 -3.62 16.93 -5.96
N LEU A 235 -3.85 15.65 -6.26
CA LEU A 235 -3.55 14.55 -5.34
C LEU A 235 -2.09 14.59 -4.85
N SER A 236 -1.12 14.76 -5.74
CA SER A 236 0.30 14.83 -5.37
C SER A 236 0.63 15.97 -4.42
N GLN A 237 -0.06 17.11 -4.53
CA GLN A 237 0.08 18.23 -3.61
C GLN A 237 -0.53 17.91 -2.24
N ILE A 238 -1.77 17.38 -2.23
CA ILE A 238 -2.47 16.98 -1.00
C ILE A 238 -1.61 15.98 -0.20
N GLU A 239 -1.10 14.93 -0.85
CA GLU A 239 -0.29 13.90 -0.20
C GLU A 239 1.06 14.44 0.28
N ARG A 240 1.71 15.29 -0.51
CA ARG A 240 3.00 15.92 -0.15
C ARG A 240 2.87 16.80 1.09
N GLU A 241 1.88 17.66 1.13
CA GLU A 241 1.71 18.64 2.21
C GLU A 241 1.25 17.99 3.50
N ARG A 242 0.36 16.98 3.41
CA ARG A 242 -0.31 16.40 4.56
C ARG A 242 0.41 15.20 5.16
N LEU A 243 1.12 14.43 4.35
CA LEU A 243 1.72 13.17 4.81
C LEU A 243 3.21 13.07 4.46
N LEU A 244 3.58 13.14 3.17
CA LEU A 244 4.94 12.86 2.75
C LEU A 244 5.95 13.86 3.30
N GLY A 245 5.63 15.16 3.27
CA GLY A 245 6.44 16.23 3.87
C GLY A 245 6.57 16.09 5.39
N PRO A 246 5.46 16.02 6.15
CA PRO A 246 5.50 15.80 7.61
C PRO A 246 6.28 14.58 8.05
N LEU A 247 6.24 13.46 7.30
CA LEU A 247 7.03 12.26 7.57
C LEU A 247 8.45 12.33 7.03
N GLY A 248 8.80 13.32 6.20
CA GLY A 248 10.11 13.43 5.56
C GLY A 248 10.35 12.37 4.48
N MET A 249 9.31 11.89 3.82
CA MET A 249 9.35 10.92 2.71
C MET A 249 9.67 11.62 1.39
N LYS A 250 10.94 11.91 1.17
CA LYS A 250 11.43 12.79 0.08
C LYS A 250 11.46 12.10 -1.29
N ASP A 251 11.58 10.77 -1.29
CA ASP A 251 11.73 9.94 -2.48
C ASP A 251 10.45 9.12 -2.76
N THR A 252 9.33 9.56 -2.16
CA THR A 252 8.01 8.98 -2.37
C THR A 252 7.13 9.94 -3.19
N GLY A 253 6.49 9.41 -4.23
CA GLY A 253 5.62 10.19 -5.11
C GLY A 253 5.23 9.42 -6.36
N PHE A 254 4.58 10.12 -7.31
CA PHE A 254 4.07 9.48 -8.54
C PHE A 254 5.13 9.42 -9.64
N PHE A 255 6.11 10.33 -9.65
CA PHE A 255 7.09 10.44 -10.74
C PHE A 255 8.49 10.68 -10.21
N VAL A 256 9.47 10.08 -10.88
CA VAL A 256 10.90 10.27 -10.67
C VAL A 256 11.42 11.12 -11.82
N THR A 257 11.45 12.44 -11.62
CA THR A 257 11.83 13.40 -12.67
C THR A 257 13.33 13.68 -12.74
N ASP A 258 14.05 13.42 -11.66
CA ASP A 258 15.51 13.57 -11.59
C ASP A 258 16.20 12.39 -12.30
N PRO A 259 17.00 12.64 -13.38
CA PRO A 259 17.71 11.58 -14.10
C PRO A 259 18.66 10.75 -13.24
N GLU A 260 19.26 11.33 -12.20
CA GLU A 260 20.14 10.58 -11.30
C GLU A 260 19.33 9.62 -10.41
N LYS A 261 18.16 10.04 -9.94
CA LYS A 261 17.24 9.17 -9.21
C LYS A 261 16.62 8.08 -10.09
N GLN A 262 16.39 8.34 -11.38
CA GLN A 262 15.91 7.31 -12.31
C GLN A 262 16.88 6.12 -12.40
N LYS A 263 18.19 6.35 -12.24
CA LYS A 263 19.20 5.29 -12.22
C LYS A 263 19.13 4.39 -10.97
N LEU A 264 18.40 4.82 -9.94
CA LEU A 264 18.20 4.08 -8.70
C LEU A 264 16.95 3.21 -8.72
N MET A 265 16.22 3.19 -9.84
CA MET A 265 14.98 2.42 -9.92
C MET A 265 15.25 0.91 -9.99
N ALA A 266 14.52 0.17 -9.16
CA ALA A 266 14.48 -1.27 -9.23
C ALA A 266 13.63 -1.74 -10.43
N GLU A 267 14.15 -2.72 -11.16
CA GLU A 267 13.48 -3.32 -12.31
C GLU A 267 13.21 -4.82 -12.07
N PRO A 268 12.10 -5.36 -12.59
CA PRO A 268 11.83 -6.79 -12.53
C PRO A 268 12.76 -7.56 -13.44
N LEU A 269 12.77 -8.88 -13.31
CA LEU A 269 13.42 -9.73 -14.29
C LEU A 269 12.81 -9.49 -15.69
N PRO A 270 13.62 -9.46 -16.75
CA PRO A 270 13.13 -9.15 -18.11
C PRO A 270 12.03 -10.09 -18.62
N ASN A 271 12.00 -11.32 -18.10
CA ASN A 271 11.02 -12.35 -18.43
C ASN A 271 9.83 -12.43 -17.46
N ASP A 272 9.73 -11.55 -16.46
CA ASP A 272 8.58 -11.53 -15.57
C ASP A 272 7.32 -11.08 -16.34
N SER A 273 6.44 -12.04 -16.63
CA SER A 273 5.25 -11.84 -17.47
C SER A 273 4.15 -11.05 -16.75
N ASP A 274 4.18 -11.01 -15.42
CA ASP A 274 3.13 -10.38 -14.62
C ASP A 274 3.36 -8.87 -14.42
N PHE A 275 4.50 -8.36 -14.87
CA PHE A 275 4.81 -6.92 -14.80
C PHE A 275 4.07 -6.06 -15.85
N ARG A 276 2.92 -6.52 -16.34
CA ARG A 276 2.15 -5.82 -17.41
C ARG A 276 1.65 -4.44 -16.97
N VAL A 277 1.21 -4.34 -15.72
CA VAL A 277 0.65 -3.09 -15.16
C VAL A 277 1.75 -2.03 -14.96
N GLY A 278 2.98 -2.43 -14.66
CA GLY A 278 4.11 -1.51 -14.51
C GLY A 278 4.46 -0.74 -15.78
N ARG A 279 4.12 -1.30 -16.96
CA ARG A 279 4.32 -0.61 -18.24
C ARG A 279 3.30 0.50 -18.48
N ILE A 280 2.14 0.46 -17.83
CA ILE A 280 1.10 1.50 -17.93
C ILE A 280 1.53 2.73 -17.13
N ASN A 281 2.13 2.52 -15.95
CA ASN A 281 2.61 3.55 -15.03
C ASN A 281 4.14 3.58 -15.00
N ASP A 282 4.75 4.09 -16.07
CA ASP A 282 6.19 4.37 -16.08
C ASP A 282 6.46 5.65 -15.27
N PRO A 283 7.03 5.57 -14.05
CA PRO A 283 7.21 6.73 -13.20
C PRO A 283 8.34 7.66 -13.67
N THR A 284 9.12 7.26 -14.67
CA THR A 284 10.13 8.14 -15.29
C THR A 284 9.50 9.17 -16.24
N LYS A 285 8.23 9.00 -16.59
CA LYS A 285 7.47 9.88 -17.48
C LYS A 285 6.35 10.56 -16.72
N VAL A 286 6.42 11.87 -16.61
CA VAL A 286 5.35 12.67 -16.03
C VAL A 286 4.08 12.53 -16.85
N LYS A 287 2.99 12.14 -16.21
CA LYS A 287 1.64 12.04 -16.77
C LYS A 287 0.69 12.91 -15.95
N LYS A 288 -0.46 13.23 -16.54
CA LYS A 288 -1.53 13.93 -15.79
C LYS A 288 -2.18 13.02 -14.74
N TRP A 289 -2.21 11.71 -15.00
CA TRP A 289 -2.84 10.74 -14.12
C TRP A 289 -1.90 10.35 -12.97
N GLU A 290 -2.27 10.78 -11.78
CA GLU A 290 -1.67 10.40 -10.49
C GLU A 290 -2.48 9.26 -9.91
N SER A 291 -2.14 8.01 -10.27
CA SER A 291 -2.92 6.85 -9.84
C SER A 291 -2.73 6.57 -8.35
N ALA A 292 -3.73 6.91 -7.56
CA ALA A 292 -3.79 6.58 -6.13
C ALA A 292 -3.81 5.08 -5.86
N SER A 293 -4.33 4.31 -6.81
CA SER A 293 -4.44 2.85 -6.69
C SER A 293 -3.12 2.11 -6.88
N GLY A 294 -2.08 2.76 -7.45
CA GLY A 294 -0.84 2.02 -7.71
C GLY A 294 0.27 2.78 -8.42
N GLY A 295 0.19 4.09 -8.52
CA GLY A 295 1.14 4.90 -9.29
C GLY A 295 2.37 5.38 -8.54
N MET A 296 2.47 5.17 -7.23
CA MET A 296 3.57 5.71 -6.45
C MET A 296 4.82 4.83 -6.46
N VAL A 297 5.94 5.48 -6.28
CA VAL A 297 7.25 4.90 -5.96
C VAL A 297 7.67 5.29 -4.56
N SER A 298 8.58 4.52 -3.96
CA SER A 298 9.19 4.84 -2.66
C SER A 298 10.53 4.14 -2.48
N THR A 299 11.21 4.46 -1.39
CA THR A 299 12.43 3.80 -0.90
C THR A 299 12.19 3.11 0.44
N MET A 300 13.11 2.25 0.88
CA MET A 300 13.03 1.64 2.21
C MET A 300 13.06 2.72 3.31
N ALA A 301 13.92 3.72 3.16
CA ALA A 301 14.05 4.81 4.12
C ALA A 301 12.74 5.59 4.30
N ASP A 302 12.01 5.85 3.21
CA ASP A 302 10.74 6.58 3.26
C ASP A 302 9.60 5.70 3.78
N TYR A 303 9.44 4.50 3.22
CA TYR A 303 8.30 3.64 3.57
C TYR A 303 8.37 3.14 5.02
N SER A 304 9.58 2.98 5.59
CA SER A 304 9.77 2.67 7.00
C SER A 304 9.24 3.77 7.94
N ARG A 305 9.31 5.05 7.54
CA ARG A 305 8.71 6.18 8.28
C ARG A 305 7.19 6.10 8.29
N PHE A 306 6.59 5.73 7.16
CA PHE A 306 5.16 5.48 7.05
C PHE A 306 4.73 4.29 7.92
N ALA A 307 5.46 3.19 7.87
CA ALA A 307 5.21 2.01 8.70
C ALA A 307 5.32 2.33 10.20
N GLN A 308 6.34 3.10 10.60
CA GLN A 308 6.51 3.55 12.00
C GLN A 308 5.37 4.46 12.45
N MET A 309 4.88 5.36 11.59
CA MET A 309 3.73 6.20 11.88
C MET A 309 2.48 5.35 12.16
N LEU A 310 2.23 4.32 11.37
CA LEU A 310 1.11 3.38 11.61
C LEU A 310 1.30 2.59 12.90
N LEU A 311 2.51 2.09 13.18
CA LEU A 311 2.83 1.38 14.41
C LEU A 311 2.55 2.24 15.65
N ASN A 312 2.91 3.51 15.59
CA ASN A 312 2.69 4.49 16.65
C ASN A 312 1.22 4.97 16.78
N GLY A 313 0.30 4.40 16.00
CA GLY A 313 -1.12 4.78 16.07
C GLY A 313 -1.43 6.16 15.49
N GLY A 314 -0.71 6.55 14.44
CA GLY A 314 -0.94 7.81 13.73
C GLY A 314 -0.02 8.96 14.14
N THR A 315 1.09 8.69 14.84
CA THR A 315 2.07 9.72 15.25
C THR A 315 3.48 9.41 14.73
N PHE A 316 4.25 10.46 14.44
CA PHE A 316 5.64 10.32 14.01
C PHE A 316 6.46 11.56 14.40
N ASP A 317 7.63 11.38 15.02
CA ASP A 317 8.53 12.46 15.48
C ASP A 317 7.79 13.58 16.23
N GLY A 318 6.92 13.22 17.17
CA GLY A 318 6.12 14.14 17.97
C GLY A 318 4.97 14.84 17.20
N LYS A 319 4.80 14.54 15.92
CA LYS A 319 3.69 15.07 15.10
C LYS A 319 2.51 14.11 15.11
N THR A 320 1.31 14.63 15.29
CA THR A 320 0.05 13.88 15.13
C THR A 320 -0.38 13.95 13.67
N ILE A 321 -0.28 12.83 12.96
CA ILE A 321 -0.73 12.66 11.56
C ILE A 321 -2.23 12.31 11.54
N LEU A 322 -2.62 11.33 12.37
CA LEU A 322 -4.02 10.98 12.62
C LEU A 322 -4.30 11.07 14.12
N LYS A 323 -5.45 11.61 14.49
CA LYS A 323 -5.91 11.56 15.88
C LYS A 323 -6.21 10.12 16.29
N PRO A 324 -6.14 9.78 17.59
CA PRO A 324 -6.39 8.42 18.05
C PRO A 324 -7.74 7.84 17.62
N GLU A 325 -8.81 8.65 17.67
CA GLU A 325 -10.14 8.25 17.22
C GLU A 325 -10.21 7.99 15.72
N THR A 326 -9.53 8.81 14.91
CA THR A 326 -9.45 8.65 13.45
C THR A 326 -8.63 7.41 13.07
N PHE A 327 -7.52 7.18 13.76
CA PHE A 327 -6.72 5.97 13.58
C PHE A 327 -7.49 4.70 13.96
N LYS A 328 -8.22 4.74 15.08
CA LYS A 328 -9.09 3.64 15.51
C LYS A 328 -10.16 3.34 14.45
N GLU A 329 -10.84 4.36 13.93
CA GLU A 329 -11.84 4.20 12.88
C GLU A 329 -11.23 3.58 11.62
N MET A 330 -10.05 4.07 11.18
CA MET A 330 -9.32 3.54 10.04
C MET A 330 -8.98 2.05 10.18
N THR A 331 -8.66 1.60 11.40
CA THR A 331 -8.19 0.24 11.69
C THR A 331 -9.27 -0.68 12.29
N THR A 332 -10.52 -0.23 12.30
CA THR A 332 -11.69 -1.06 12.64
C THR A 332 -12.13 -1.84 11.39
N ASP A 333 -12.56 -3.09 11.57
CA ASP A 333 -13.11 -3.91 10.49
C ASP A 333 -14.51 -3.43 10.09
N HIS A 334 -14.66 -2.97 8.85
CA HIS A 334 -15.92 -2.50 8.29
C HIS A 334 -16.63 -3.55 7.42
N VAL A 335 -16.00 -4.71 7.18
CA VAL A 335 -16.53 -5.77 6.29
C VAL A 335 -16.66 -7.10 7.00
N GLY A 336 -16.72 -7.07 8.32
CA GLY A 336 -16.90 -8.25 9.16
C GLY A 336 -18.28 -8.91 8.98
N PRO A 337 -18.51 -10.07 9.62
CA PRO A 337 -19.74 -10.85 9.45
C PRO A 337 -21.04 -10.07 9.73
N SER A 338 -21.00 -9.10 10.63
CA SER A 338 -22.15 -8.24 10.98
C SER A 338 -22.46 -7.14 9.97
N SER A 339 -21.53 -6.86 9.04
CA SER A 339 -21.70 -5.80 8.03
C SER A 339 -22.67 -6.17 6.89
N GLY A 340 -22.94 -7.46 6.70
CA GLY A 340 -23.67 -7.97 5.54
C GLY A 340 -22.87 -7.98 4.23
N VAL A 341 -21.62 -7.53 4.26
CA VAL A 341 -20.72 -7.52 3.09
C VAL A 341 -20.27 -8.94 2.79
N GLN A 342 -20.48 -9.39 1.55
CA GLN A 342 -19.93 -10.65 1.06
C GLN A 342 -18.46 -10.48 0.70
N ARG A 343 -17.70 -11.58 0.80
CA ARG A 343 -16.27 -11.60 0.47
C ARG A 343 -16.06 -12.18 -0.93
N ASP A 344 -15.32 -11.44 -1.76
CA ASP A 344 -14.84 -11.99 -3.03
C ASP A 344 -13.61 -12.86 -2.74
N TYR A 345 -13.75 -14.16 -2.94
CA TYR A 345 -12.67 -15.14 -2.70
C TYR A 345 -11.47 -14.96 -3.63
N PHE A 346 -11.61 -14.20 -4.70
CA PHE A 346 -10.52 -14.02 -5.65
C PHE A 346 -9.37 -13.15 -5.10
N TYR A 347 -9.69 -12.08 -4.36
CA TYR A 347 -8.70 -11.20 -3.77
C TYR A 347 -9.23 -10.57 -2.48
N PHE A 348 -9.47 -11.38 -1.48
CA PHE A 348 -9.66 -10.89 -0.11
C PHE A 348 -8.31 -10.89 0.62
N PRO A 349 -8.08 -9.99 1.60
CA PRO A 349 -6.77 -9.83 2.26
C PRO A 349 -6.17 -11.07 2.90
N GLY A 350 -6.90 -12.18 2.98
CA GLY A 350 -6.42 -13.46 3.48
C GLY A 350 -7.23 -14.01 4.65
N ASP A 351 -6.86 -15.23 5.03
CA ASP A 351 -7.49 -15.95 6.14
C ASP A 351 -7.24 -15.21 7.48
N GLY A 352 -8.30 -14.99 8.24
CA GLY A 352 -8.27 -14.25 9.50
C GLY A 352 -8.28 -12.72 9.37
N PHE A 353 -8.42 -12.18 8.15
CA PHE A 353 -8.43 -10.73 7.94
C PHE A 353 -9.81 -10.20 7.58
N GLY A 354 -10.17 -9.06 8.16
CA GLY A 354 -11.17 -8.12 7.71
C GLY A 354 -10.53 -6.95 6.95
N PHE A 355 -11.28 -5.87 6.75
CA PHE A 355 -10.80 -4.68 6.06
C PHE A 355 -11.28 -3.41 6.74
N GLY A 356 -10.33 -2.56 7.08
CA GLY A 356 -10.60 -1.21 7.60
C GLY A 356 -10.78 -0.20 6.47
N LEU A 357 -10.43 1.05 6.72
CA LEU A 357 -10.50 2.11 5.72
C LEU A 357 -9.18 2.20 4.97
N GLY A 358 -9.01 1.31 3.97
CA GLY A 358 -7.85 1.25 3.08
C GLY A 358 -6.73 0.30 3.51
N LEU A 359 -6.90 -0.47 4.58
CA LEU A 359 -5.94 -1.47 5.09
C LEU A 359 -6.64 -2.77 5.48
N ALA A 360 -5.96 -3.90 5.29
CA ALA A 360 -6.36 -5.16 5.88
C ALA A 360 -6.10 -5.16 7.38
N VAL A 361 -7.05 -5.66 8.16
CA VAL A 361 -6.99 -5.73 9.62
C VAL A 361 -7.23 -7.18 10.04
N ARG A 362 -6.34 -7.75 10.86
CA ARG A 362 -6.53 -9.11 11.36
C ARG A 362 -7.58 -9.14 12.46
N THR A 363 -8.65 -9.89 12.24
CA THR A 363 -9.83 -9.95 13.13
C THR A 363 -10.00 -11.27 13.86
N ASP A 364 -9.42 -12.34 13.30
CA ASP A 364 -9.43 -13.68 13.91
C ASP A 364 -8.16 -14.46 13.54
N PRO A 365 -7.89 -15.61 14.18
CA PRO A 365 -6.69 -16.40 13.90
C PRO A 365 -6.64 -17.00 12.48
N GLY A 366 -7.78 -17.10 11.82
CA GLY A 366 -7.92 -17.82 10.54
C GLY A 366 -8.31 -19.28 10.69
N ASN A 367 -8.66 -19.90 9.55
CA ASN A 367 -9.18 -21.27 9.49
C ASN A 367 -8.13 -22.29 9.08
N ALA A 368 -7.00 -21.86 8.52
CA ALA A 368 -5.89 -22.74 8.13
C ALA A 368 -5.28 -23.47 9.34
N LYS A 369 -4.69 -24.64 9.10
CA LYS A 369 -4.04 -25.45 10.15
C LYS A 369 -2.60 -25.79 9.72
N PRO A 370 -1.58 -25.17 10.35
CA PRO A 370 -1.67 -24.14 11.39
C PRO A 370 -2.23 -22.82 10.84
N PRO A 371 -2.78 -21.94 11.71
CA PRO A 371 -3.22 -20.63 11.28
C PRO A 371 -2.03 -19.78 10.83
N PRO A 372 -2.25 -18.79 9.93
CA PRO A 372 -1.19 -17.85 9.55
C PRO A 372 -0.62 -17.13 10.77
N PRO A 373 0.69 -16.89 10.85
CA PRO A 373 1.29 -16.18 11.98
C PRO A 373 0.81 -14.72 12.07
N GLY A 374 0.93 -14.11 13.25
CA GLY A 374 0.59 -12.72 13.54
C GLY A 374 -0.49 -12.56 14.60
N ASP A 375 -0.61 -11.37 15.17
CA ASP A 375 -1.54 -11.05 16.25
C ASP A 375 -2.83 -10.40 15.76
N LEU A 376 -3.90 -10.47 16.57
CA LEU A 376 -5.14 -9.75 16.29
C LEU A 376 -4.87 -8.24 16.32
N GLY A 377 -5.41 -7.52 15.34
CA GLY A 377 -5.14 -6.10 15.12
C GLY A 377 -3.94 -5.83 14.19
N GLU A 378 -3.24 -6.86 13.71
CA GLU A 378 -2.21 -6.70 12.66
C GLU A 378 -2.80 -5.97 11.45
N LEU A 379 -2.05 -4.98 10.95
CA LEU A 379 -2.36 -4.26 9.72
C LEU A 379 -1.40 -4.70 8.63
N LYS A 380 -1.88 -4.83 7.40
CA LYS A 380 -1.03 -5.13 6.26
C LYS A 380 -1.59 -4.61 4.94
N TRP A 381 -0.71 -4.48 3.96
CA TRP A 381 -1.05 -4.45 2.55
C TRP A 381 0.15 -4.87 1.70
N ASP A 382 -0.11 -5.10 0.39
CA ASP A 382 0.93 -5.48 -0.56
C ASP A 382 0.79 -4.72 -1.88
N GLY A 383 1.81 -4.83 -2.72
CA GLY A 383 1.84 -4.33 -4.08
C GLY A 383 2.01 -5.45 -5.10
N ALA A 384 1.47 -5.24 -6.30
CA ALA A 384 1.59 -6.20 -7.40
C ALA A 384 3.06 -6.47 -7.81
N SER A 385 3.98 -5.59 -7.45
CA SER A 385 5.42 -5.77 -7.65
C SER A 385 6.09 -6.80 -6.73
N GLY A 386 5.43 -7.19 -5.65
CA GLY A 386 6.01 -7.99 -4.58
C GLY A 386 6.23 -7.22 -3.27
N CYS A 387 6.25 -5.89 -3.31
CA CYS A 387 6.35 -5.06 -2.11
C CYS A 387 5.28 -5.42 -1.08
N TYR A 388 5.64 -5.40 0.21
CA TYR A 388 4.77 -5.86 1.29
C TYR A 388 5.13 -5.18 2.60
N PHE A 389 4.14 -4.89 3.43
CA PHE A 389 4.36 -4.45 4.81
C PHE A 389 3.37 -5.08 5.77
N VAL A 390 3.82 -5.23 7.00
CA VAL A 390 3.04 -5.70 8.15
C VAL A 390 3.34 -4.80 9.34
N ILE A 391 2.30 -4.42 10.06
CA ILE A 391 2.38 -3.66 11.31
C ILE A 391 1.72 -4.51 12.40
N ASP A 392 2.49 -4.99 13.35
CA ASP A 392 1.99 -5.72 14.51
C ASP A 392 2.16 -4.86 15.76
N ARG A 393 1.09 -4.16 16.14
CA ARG A 393 1.11 -3.24 17.29
C ARG A 393 1.21 -3.95 18.63
N LYS A 394 0.80 -5.22 18.70
CA LYS A 394 0.90 -6.00 19.93
C LYS A 394 2.34 -6.40 20.21
N GLN A 395 3.11 -6.65 19.16
CA GLN A 395 4.55 -6.95 19.24
C GLN A 395 5.42 -5.68 19.18
N ASP A 396 4.81 -4.49 19.09
CA ASP A 396 5.50 -3.22 18.81
C ASP A 396 6.51 -3.36 17.66
N MET A 397 6.05 -3.99 16.58
CA MET A 397 6.88 -4.40 15.44
C MET A 397 6.25 -4.03 14.11
N PHE A 398 7.10 -3.71 13.15
CA PHE A 398 6.73 -3.78 11.74
C PHE A 398 7.84 -4.43 10.91
N PHE A 399 7.48 -4.94 9.74
CA PHE A 399 8.44 -5.27 8.71
C PHE A 399 7.97 -4.81 7.34
N VAL A 400 8.96 -4.47 6.50
CA VAL A 400 8.77 -4.03 5.12
C VAL A 400 9.67 -4.85 4.21
N LEU A 401 9.09 -5.33 3.12
CA LEU A 401 9.79 -5.94 1.98
C LEU A 401 9.59 -5.04 0.76
N LEU A 402 10.67 -4.65 0.10
CA LEU A 402 10.62 -4.00 -1.20
C LEU A 402 11.36 -4.85 -2.23
N GLU A 403 10.64 -5.20 -3.29
CA GLU A 403 11.13 -6.00 -4.42
C GLU A 403 10.34 -5.68 -5.70
N GLN A 404 10.83 -6.14 -6.85
CA GLN A 404 10.12 -6.04 -8.13
C GLN A 404 10.00 -7.43 -8.75
N THR A 405 9.15 -8.29 -8.12
CA THR A 405 9.02 -9.71 -8.49
C THR A 405 7.54 -10.14 -8.49
N PRO A 406 6.73 -9.63 -9.44
CA PRO A 406 5.28 -9.88 -9.48
C PRO A 406 4.90 -11.37 -9.46
N THR A 407 5.59 -12.20 -10.24
CA THR A 407 5.29 -13.64 -10.39
C THR A 407 5.49 -14.42 -9.09
N GLU A 408 6.51 -14.09 -8.30
CA GLU A 408 6.87 -14.82 -7.07
C GLU A 408 6.26 -14.19 -5.79
N ARG A 409 5.62 -13.03 -5.90
CA ARG A 409 5.24 -12.18 -4.77
C ARG A 409 4.51 -12.90 -3.63
N GLN A 410 3.50 -13.70 -3.95
CA GLN A 410 2.69 -14.35 -2.92
C GLN A 410 3.45 -15.40 -2.13
N ARG A 411 4.35 -16.12 -2.79
CA ARG A 411 5.21 -17.12 -2.16
C ARG A 411 6.21 -16.44 -1.25
N ILE A 412 6.89 -15.41 -1.75
CA ILE A 412 7.92 -14.67 -1.01
C ILE A 412 7.32 -13.97 0.23
N GLN A 413 6.21 -13.28 0.07
CA GLN A 413 5.53 -12.59 1.17
C GLN A 413 5.10 -13.55 2.28
N ARG A 414 4.52 -14.70 1.92
CA ARG A 414 4.14 -15.73 2.89
C ARG A 414 5.33 -16.33 3.61
N THR A 415 6.40 -16.66 2.85
CA THR A 415 7.62 -17.22 3.43
C THR A 415 8.31 -16.22 4.36
N LEU A 416 8.45 -14.95 3.93
CA LEU A 416 9.02 -13.91 4.78
C LEU A 416 8.22 -13.76 6.09
N LYS A 417 6.89 -13.64 5.98
CA LYS A 417 6.04 -13.52 7.16
C LYS A 417 6.22 -14.68 8.13
N GLN A 418 6.26 -15.92 7.62
CA GLN A 418 6.50 -17.10 8.41
C GLN A 418 7.86 -17.03 9.13
N LEU A 419 8.93 -16.73 8.40
CA LEU A 419 10.29 -16.64 8.96
C LEU A 419 10.42 -15.54 10.00
N VAL A 420 9.78 -14.39 9.82
CA VAL A 420 9.76 -13.28 10.79
C VAL A 420 9.18 -13.76 12.12
N TYR A 421 7.97 -14.31 12.11
CA TYR A 421 7.31 -14.76 13.35
C TYR A 421 7.96 -16.01 13.98
N GLU A 422 8.53 -16.93 13.18
CA GLU A 422 9.32 -18.06 13.69
C GLU A 422 10.61 -17.61 14.37
N SER A 423 11.16 -16.45 13.99
CA SER A 423 12.37 -15.91 14.59
C SER A 423 12.11 -15.18 15.91
N MET A 424 10.85 -14.91 16.26
CA MET A 424 10.51 -14.32 17.55
C MET A 424 10.72 -15.34 18.69
N GLU A 425 11.15 -14.83 19.84
CA GLU A 425 11.24 -15.57 21.11
C GLU A 425 10.05 -15.19 22.00
N ASN A 426 9.48 -16.20 22.67
CA ASN A 426 8.36 -16.04 23.63
C ASN A 426 8.81 -15.38 24.93
#